data_e64af478372d4e6afe13e2551b3a3823
#
_entry.id   e64af478372d4e6afe13e2551b3a3823
#
_cell.length_a   1.000
_cell.length_b   1.000
_cell.length_c   1.000
_cell.angle_alpha   90.00
_cell.angle_beta   90.00
_cell.angle_gamma   90.00
#
_symmetry.space_group_name_H-M   'P 1'
#
loop_
_entity.id
_entity.type
_entity.pdbx_description
1 polymer ?
#
loop_
_entity_poly.entity_id
_entity_poly.type
_entity_poly.pdbx_seq_one_letter_code
_entity_poly.pdbx_strand_id
1 'polypeptide(L)'
;MTSKGIEALRRTGRRAGGGRPTREEAEARDARLLDVATSLFMERGFDGTSIDAVAEAAGVSKPTVYARYRDKRDLFAAVLRGRIRKWLAPVSAAAEAQATEASPKSIKTTLHELSRHMVAYTLAPEAGALQRILSAQAVQFPELAKLANEEGWLRAVRGVSSILRQSAARGHIKVDDPELAADMFLNLVIGHAKRLALYGIATDPKTEERHRKAAVEFFLSGIRAK
;
A
#
# COMPACT_ATOMS: atom_id res chain seq x y z
N MET A 1 -42.65 -48.51 15.71
CA MET A 1 -41.92 -47.56 14.80
C MET A 1 -40.47 -47.63 15.18
N THR A 2 -39.66 -48.06 14.28
CA THR A 2 -38.38 -48.78 14.45
C THR A 2 -37.16 -47.92 14.69
N SER A 3 -36.33 -48.42 15.58
CA SER A 3 -35.03 -47.93 16.09
C SER A 3 -33.92 -47.65 15.02
N LYS A 4 -34.23 -47.42 13.73
CA LYS A 4 -33.26 -47.21 12.63
C LYS A 4 -33.06 -45.75 12.22
N GLY A 5 -33.76 -44.79 12.85
CA GLY A 5 -33.72 -43.35 12.49
C GLY A 5 -32.66 -42.52 13.24
N ILE A 6 -32.06 -43.02 14.30
CA ILE A 6 -31.18 -42.24 15.20
C ILE A 6 -29.69 -42.50 14.92
N GLU A 7 -29.35 -43.56 14.18
CA GLU A 7 -27.98 -43.95 13.89
C GLU A 7 -27.37 -43.26 12.64
N ALA A 8 -28.19 -42.63 11.80
CA ALA A 8 -27.76 -41.93 10.58
C ALA A 8 -27.27 -40.51 10.82
N LEU A 9 -27.55 -39.90 11.99
CA LEU A 9 -27.16 -38.49 12.32
C LEU A 9 -25.82 -38.36 13.07
N ARG A 10 -25.15 -39.47 13.36
CA ARG A 10 -23.84 -39.50 14.06
C ARG A 10 -22.63 -39.65 13.18
N ARG A 11 -22.73 -39.59 11.86
CA ARG A 11 -21.63 -39.85 10.90
C ARG A 11 -21.23 -38.72 9.98
N THR A 12 -21.40 -37.44 10.36
CA THR A 12 -20.81 -36.33 9.60
C THR A 12 -20.09 -35.32 10.48
N GLY A 13 -19.47 -35.76 11.54
CA GLY A 13 -18.48 -35.02 12.28
C GLY A 13 -17.06 -35.38 11.81
N ARG A 14 -16.73 -35.14 10.53
CA ARG A 14 -15.36 -35.28 10.03
C ARG A 14 -14.52 -34.18 10.69
N ARG A 15 -13.86 -34.47 11.81
CA ARG A 15 -12.77 -33.67 12.37
C ARG A 15 -11.77 -33.46 11.24
N ALA A 16 -11.65 -32.21 10.79
CA ALA A 16 -10.59 -31.83 9.88
C ALA A 16 -9.25 -32.25 10.52
N GLY A 17 -8.52 -33.09 9.83
CA GLY A 17 -7.28 -33.66 10.29
C GLY A 17 -6.27 -32.58 10.60
N GLY A 18 -5.55 -32.73 11.74
CA GLY A 18 -4.44 -31.89 12.15
C GLY A 18 -3.19 -32.09 11.25
N GLY A 19 -3.33 -31.82 9.96
CA GLY A 19 -2.21 -31.73 9.02
C GLY A 19 -1.57 -30.35 9.12
N ARG A 20 -0.26 -30.27 8.87
CA ARG A 20 0.45 -28.97 8.72
C ARG A 20 -0.30 -28.14 7.67
N PRO A 21 -0.67 -26.86 7.97
CA PRO A 21 -1.38 -26.01 7.03
C PRO A 21 -0.65 -25.97 5.68
N THR A 22 -1.39 -25.97 4.59
CA THR A 22 -0.81 -25.75 3.27
C THR A 22 -0.19 -24.35 3.21
N ARG A 23 0.70 -24.12 2.25
CA ARG A 23 1.31 -22.82 2.04
C ARG A 23 0.25 -21.74 1.81
N GLU A 24 -0.77 -22.03 1.01
CA GLU A 24 -1.89 -21.12 0.71
C GLU A 24 -2.71 -20.79 1.96
N GLU A 25 -3.02 -21.78 2.79
CA GLU A 25 -3.72 -21.57 4.07
C GLU A 25 -2.89 -20.72 5.04
N ALA A 26 -1.58 -20.91 5.04
CA ALA A 26 -0.66 -20.12 5.86
C ALA A 26 -0.58 -18.66 5.38
N GLU A 27 -0.51 -18.43 4.07
CA GLU A 27 -0.51 -17.10 3.45
C GLU A 27 -1.85 -16.36 3.66
N ALA A 28 -2.98 -17.06 3.48
CA ALA A 28 -4.31 -16.49 3.74
C ALA A 28 -4.52 -16.12 5.22
N ARG A 29 -4.00 -16.94 6.15
CA ARG A 29 -4.05 -16.67 7.59
C ARG A 29 -3.20 -15.45 7.95
N ASP A 30 -2.04 -15.32 7.32
CA ASP A 30 -1.15 -14.17 7.53
C ASP A 30 -1.76 -12.88 7.00
N ALA A 31 -2.34 -12.91 5.80
CA ALA A 31 -3.06 -11.79 5.23
C ALA A 31 -4.18 -11.31 6.15
N ARG A 32 -5.00 -12.24 6.67
CA ARG A 32 -6.07 -11.92 7.63
C ARG A 32 -5.53 -11.35 8.94
N LEU A 33 -4.42 -11.87 9.46
CA LEU A 33 -3.77 -11.31 10.65
C LEU A 33 -3.34 -9.86 10.43
N LEU A 34 -2.73 -9.56 9.28
CA LEU A 34 -2.33 -8.19 8.93
C LEU A 34 -3.51 -7.25 8.71
N ASP A 35 -4.62 -7.72 8.13
CA ASP A 35 -5.83 -6.92 7.97
C ASP A 35 -6.44 -6.58 9.35
N VAL A 36 -6.53 -7.55 10.26
CA VAL A 36 -6.97 -7.34 11.64
C VAL A 36 -6.05 -6.38 12.38
N ALA A 37 -4.73 -6.57 12.27
CA ALA A 37 -3.75 -5.67 12.88
C ALA A 37 -3.90 -4.24 12.33
N THR A 38 -4.10 -4.08 11.02
CA THR A 38 -4.35 -2.80 10.38
C THR A 38 -5.56 -2.11 11.00
N SER A 39 -6.70 -2.81 11.12
CA SER A 39 -7.92 -2.28 11.70
C SER A 39 -7.73 -1.82 13.15
N LEU A 40 -7.07 -2.64 13.97
CA LEU A 40 -6.80 -2.31 15.38
C LEU A 40 -5.84 -1.13 15.52
N PHE A 41 -4.79 -1.05 14.70
CA PHE A 41 -3.91 0.13 14.71
C PHE A 41 -4.65 1.40 14.31
N MET A 42 -5.55 1.33 13.34
CA MET A 42 -6.35 2.49 12.92
C MET A 42 -7.35 2.93 14.01
N GLU A 43 -7.97 1.98 14.69
CA GLU A 43 -9.00 2.23 15.70
C GLU A 43 -8.39 2.73 17.03
N ARG A 44 -7.30 2.11 17.48
CA ARG A 44 -6.73 2.30 18.83
C ARG A 44 -5.39 3.02 18.84
N GLY A 45 -4.84 3.32 17.67
CA GLY A 45 -3.48 3.85 17.54
C GLY A 45 -2.40 2.78 17.81
N PHE A 46 -1.14 3.21 17.74
CA PHE A 46 -0.02 2.31 18.00
C PHE A 46 0.00 1.87 19.46
N ASP A 47 -0.09 2.80 20.40
CA ASP A 47 0.06 2.50 21.84
C ASP A 47 -1.11 1.69 22.39
N GLY A 48 -2.33 1.96 21.95
CA GLY A 48 -3.55 1.24 22.34
C GLY A 48 -3.70 -0.16 21.74
N THR A 49 -2.84 -0.56 20.81
CA THR A 49 -2.87 -1.89 20.17
C THR A 49 -1.84 -2.80 20.85
N SER A 50 -2.24 -4.02 21.23
CA SER A 50 -1.34 -5.07 21.72
C SER A 50 -1.34 -6.27 20.76
N ILE A 51 -0.23 -7.03 20.77
CA ILE A 51 -0.15 -8.32 20.03
C ILE A 51 -1.24 -9.28 20.50
N ASP A 52 -1.55 -9.26 21.79
CA ASP A 52 -2.58 -10.11 22.39
C ASP A 52 -3.97 -9.81 21.80
N ALA A 53 -4.34 -8.53 21.71
CA ALA A 53 -5.58 -8.11 21.11
C ALA A 53 -5.66 -8.47 19.61
N VAL A 54 -4.54 -8.37 18.90
CA VAL A 54 -4.47 -8.78 17.49
C VAL A 54 -4.64 -10.28 17.35
N ALA A 55 -3.98 -11.09 18.18
CA ALA A 55 -4.10 -12.55 18.17
C ALA A 55 -5.54 -13.01 18.43
N GLU A 56 -6.17 -12.43 19.46
CA GLU A 56 -7.56 -12.69 19.82
C GLU A 56 -8.52 -12.35 18.67
N ALA A 57 -8.44 -11.13 18.14
CA ALA A 57 -9.30 -10.66 17.06
C ALA A 57 -9.10 -11.41 15.74
N ALA A 58 -7.87 -11.88 15.46
CA ALA A 58 -7.55 -12.70 14.28
C ALA A 58 -7.91 -14.18 14.45
N GLY A 59 -8.28 -14.63 15.66
CA GLY A 59 -8.58 -16.03 15.97
C GLY A 59 -7.36 -16.95 15.88
N VAL A 60 -6.17 -16.44 16.24
CA VAL A 60 -4.92 -17.18 16.26
C VAL A 60 -4.29 -17.19 17.65
N SER A 61 -3.45 -18.16 17.96
CA SER A 61 -2.75 -18.21 19.24
C SER A 61 -1.64 -17.14 19.29
N LYS A 62 -1.38 -16.57 20.49
CA LYS A 62 -0.25 -15.67 20.74
C LYS A 62 1.09 -16.23 20.23
N PRO A 63 1.47 -17.50 20.54
CA PRO A 63 2.69 -18.07 19.98
C PRO A 63 2.74 -18.05 18.45
N THR A 64 1.60 -18.16 17.75
CA THR A 64 1.54 -18.07 16.30
C THR A 64 1.94 -16.67 15.81
N VAL A 65 1.51 -15.62 16.51
CA VAL A 65 1.89 -14.24 16.16
C VAL A 65 3.37 -13.99 16.48
N TYR A 66 3.84 -14.38 17.67
CA TYR A 66 5.24 -14.21 18.08
C TYR A 66 6.23 -15.03 17.24
N ALA A 67 5.80 -16.14 16.65
CA ALA A 67 6.63 -16.89 15.70
C ALA A 67 6.96 -16.12 14.42
N ARG A 68 6.18 -15.05 14.09
CA ARG A 68 6.34 -14.25 12.87
C ARG A 68 6.80 -12.83 13.15
N TYR A 69 6.33 -12.23 14.25
CA TYR A 69 6.57 -10.84 14.61
C TYR A 69 7.13 -10.79 16.04
N ARG A 70 8.37 -10.34 16.16
CA ARG A 70 9.09 -10.28 17.43
C ARG A 70 8.43 -9.38 18.47
N ASP A 71 7.86 -8.28 17.98
CA ASP A 71 7.18 -7.28 18.81
C ASP A 71 6.13 -6.50 17.99
N LYS A 72 5.45 -5.56 18.65
CA LYS A 72 4.42 -4.71 18.04
C LYS A 72 4.97 -3.84 16.90
N ARG A 73 6.24 -3.42 16.97
CA ARG A 73 6.89 -2.61 15.92
C ARG A 73 7.09 -3.44 14.67
N ASP A 74 7.54 -4.68 14.83
CA ASP A 74 7.73 -5.61 13.70
C ASP A 74 6.41 -5.94 13.02
N LEU A 75 5.33 -6.14 13.79
CA LEU A 75 3.98 -6.29 13.25
C LEU A 75 3.51 -5.03 12.52
N PHE A 76 3.74 -3.85 13.08
CA PHE A 76 3.38 -2.57 12.42
C PHE A 76 4.21 -2.34 11.14
N ALA A 77 5.50 -2.69 11.15
CA ALA A 77 6.33 -2.67 9.96
C ALA A 77 5.80 -3.58 8.85
N ALA A 78 5.29 -4.77 9.20
CA ALA A 78 4.65 -5.68 8.24
C ALA A 78 3.35 -5.09 7.66
N VAL A 79 2.53 -4.42 8.48
CA VAL A 79 1.35 -3.65 8.02
C VAL A 79 1.78 -2.56 7.04
N LEU A 80 2.78 -1.75 7.37
CA LEU A 80 3.31 -0.70 6.49
C LEU A 80 3.80 -1.29 5.16
N ARG A 81 4.57 -2.39 5.17
CA ARG A 81 5.03 -3.05 3.94
C ARG A 81 3.88 -3.53 3.06
N GLY A 82 2.82 -4.07 3.66
CA GLY A 82 1.60 -4.46 2.94
C GLY A 82 0.95 -3.27 2.23
N ARG A 83 0.87 -2.13 2.91
CA ARG A 83 0.31 -0.88 2.35
C ARG A 83 1.20 -0.30 1.27
N ILE A 84 2.52 -0.27 1.48
CA ILE A 84 3.50 0.19 0.50
C ILE A 84 3.41 -0.64 -0.79
N ARG A 85 3.31 -1.95 -0.70
CA ARG A 85 3.14 -2.81 -1.89
C ARG A 85 1.89 -2.44 -2.70
N LYS A 86 0.75 -2.25 -2.03
CA LYS A 86 -0.51 -1.84 -2.69
C LYS A 86 -0.37 -0.46 -3.35
N TRP A 87 0.30 0.48 -2.70
CA TRP A 87 0.54 1.82 -3.23
C TRP A 87 1.48 1.83 -4.44
N LEU A 88 2.50 0.98 -4.43
CA LEU A 88 3.48 0.88 -5.50
C LEU A 88 3.01 0.05 -6.70
N ALA A 89 1.99 -0.78 -6.55
CA ALA A 89 1.56 -1.71 -7.60
C ALA A 89 1.27 -1.02 -8.96
N PRO A 90 0.57 0.14 -9.03
CA PRO A 90 0.36 0.82 -10.30
C PRO A 90 1.64 1.38 -10.91
N VAL A 91 2.59 1.82 -10.09
CA VAL A 91 3.89 2.34 -10.56
C VAL A 91 4.71 1.22 -11.18
N SER A 92 4.77 0.07 -10.51
CA SER A 92 5.48 -1.11 -11.02
C SER A 92 4.88 -1.61 -12.33
N ALA A 93 3.56 -1.73 -12.40
CA ALA A 93 2.86 -2.15 -13.62
C ALA A 93 3.08 -1.16 -14.79
N ALA A 94 3.03 0.15 -14.53
CA ALA A 94 3.27 1.15 -15.57
C ALA A 94 4.73 1.15 -16.05
N ALA A 95 5.71 0.97 -15.15
CA ALA A 95 7.11 0.89 -15.54
C ALA A 95 7.39 -0.36 -16.40
N GLU A 96 6.77 -1.48 -16.06
CA GLU A 96 6.88 -2.74 -16.79
C GLU A 96 6.22 -2.64 -18.19
N ALA A 97 5.01 -2.08 -18.27
CA ALA A 97 4.33 -1.84 -19.53
C ALA A 97 5.14 -0.92 -20.47
N GLN A 98 5.72 0.16 -19.94
CA GLN A 98 6.58 1.05 -20.71
C GLN A 98 7.85 0.35 -21.22
N ALA A 99 8.35 -0.65 -20.50
CA ALA A 99 9.55 -1.40 -20.88
C ALA A 99 9.29 -2.46 -21.95
N THR A 100 8.11 -3.11 -21.93
CA THR A 100 7.84 -4.33 -22.69
C THR A 100 6.96 -4.11 -23.92
N GLU A 101 6.12 -3.09 -23.91
CA GLU A 101 5.19 -2.86 -25.02
C GLU A 101 5.87 -2.21 -26.23
N ALA A 102 5.58 -2.75 -27.42
CA ALA A 102 6.06 -2.18 -28.69
C ALA A 102 5.45 -0.78 -28.97
N SER A 103 4.23 -0.53 -28.49
CA SER A 103 3.54 0.76 -28.59
C SER A 103 2.95 1.14 -27.23
N PRO A 104 3.76 1.62 -26.28
CA PRO A 104 3.29 1.96 -24.96
C PRO A 104 2.35 3.18 -25.00
N LYS A 105 1.50 3.30 -23.97
CA LYS A 105 0.69 4.50 -23.76
C LYS A 105 1.55 5.76 -23.76
N SER A 106 0.98 6.87 -24.21
CA SER A 106 1.68 8.15 -24.13
C SER A 106 2.07 8.47 -22.70
N ILE A 107 3.19 9.15 -22.51
CA ILE A 107 3.65 9.58 -21.18
C ILE A 107 2.56 10.40 -20.45
N LYS A 108 1.83 11.23 -21.17
CA LYS A 108 0.71 12.00 -20.64
C LYS A 108 -0.36 11.08 -20.04
N THR A 109 -0.80 10.08 -20.80
CA THR A 109 -1.80 9.10 -20.34
C THR A 109 -1.30 8.35 -19.12
N THR A 110 -0.06 7.86 -19.16
CA THR A 110 0.56 7.10 -18.07
C THR A 110 0.62 7.92 -16.77
N LEU A 111 1.09 9.18 -16.84
CA LEU A 111 1.19 10.05 -15.66
C LEU A 111 -0.19 10.43 -15.09
N HIS A 112 -1.20 10.64 -15.96
CA HIS A 112 -2.57 10.86 -15.49
C HIS A 112 -3.17 9.63 -14.79
N GLU A 113 -2.95 8.44 -15.32
CA GLU A 113 -3.42 7.18 -14.71
C GLU A 113 -2.72 6.94 -13.36
N LEU A 114 -1.40 7.06 -13.32
CA LEU A 114 -0.61 6.92 -12.09
C LEU A 114 -1.07 7.92 -11.02
N SER A 115 -1.16 9.21 -11.37
CA SER A 115 -1.58 10.25 -10.43
C SER A 115 -2.95 9.98 -9.84
N ARG A 116 -3.91 9.47 -10.65
CA ARG A 116 -5.24 9.13 -10.16
C ARG A 116 -5.19 8.03 -9.09
N HIS A 117 -4.46 6.95 -9.34
CA HIS A 117 -4.32 5.85 -8.38
C HIS A 117 -3.59 6.29 -7.11
N MET A 118 -2.52 7.08 -7.25
CA MET A 118 -1.73 7.52 -6.11
C MET A 118 -2.50 8.49 -5.21
N VAL A 119 -3.23 9.45 -5.79
CA VAL A 119 -4.07 10.37 -5.03
C VAL A 119 -5.23 9.64 -4.35
N ALA A 120 -5.94 8.78 -5.08
CA ALA A 120 -7.04 7.99 -4.52
C ALA A 120 -6.59 7.13 -3.34
N TYR A 121 -5.42 6.48 -3.46
CA TYR A 121 -4.85 5.70 -2.37
C TYR A 121 -4.43 6.57 -1.18
N THR A 122 -3.82 7.73 -1.45
CA THR A 122 -3.37 8.67 -0.40
C THR A 122 -4.54 9.22 0.41
N LEU A 123 -5.68 9.47 -0.25
CA LEU A 123 -6.90 9.98 0.38
C LEU A 123 -7.74 8.88 1.06
N ALA A 124 -7.40 7.61 0.87
CA ALA A 124 -8.10 6.54 1.57
C ALA A 124 -7.97 6.72 3.09
N PRO A 125 -9.07 6.61 3.87
CA PRO A 125 -9.06 6.85 5.33
C PRO A 125 -7.97 6.07 6.06
N GLU A 126 -7.74 4.84 5.63
CA GLU A 126 -6.72 3.95 6.17
C GLU A 126 -5.30 4.49 5.95
N ALA A 127 -5.00 5.03 4.76
CA ALA A 127 -3.69 5.57 4.45
C ALA A 127 -3.38 6.79 5.35
N GLY A 128 -4.35 7.69 5.52
CA GLY A 128 -4.23 8.85 6.41
C GLY A 128 -4.03 8.45 7.86
N ALA A 129 -4.78 7.46 8.36
CA ALA A 129 -4.64 6.97 9.73
C ALA A 129 -3.26 6.36 9.98
N LEU A 130 -2.80 5.47 9.10
CA LEU A 130 -1.46 4.87 9.22
C LEU A 130 -0.34 5.91 9.07
N GLN A 131 -0.52 6.92 8.22
CA GLN A 131 0.44 8.02 8.09
C GLN A 131 0.55 8.84 9.38
N ARG A 132 -0.57 9.12 10.07
CA ARG A 132 -0.55 9.81 11.37
C ARG A 132 0.17 8.99 12.43
N ILE A 133 -0.12 7.69 12.50
CA ILE A 133 0.56 6.76 13.42
C ILE A 133 2.06 6.77 13.14
N LEU A 134 2.46 6.59 11.89
CA LEU A 134 3.87 6.60 11.49
C LEU A 134 4.55 7.91 11.89
N SER A 135 3.91 9.05 11.62
CA SER A 135 4.46 10.38 11.96
C SER A 135 4.62 10.56 13.46
N ALA A 136 3.66 10.10 14.26
CA ALA A 136 3.73 10.15 15.72
C ALA A 136 4.84 9.26 16.29
N GLN A 137 5.07 8.11 15.69
CA GLN A 137 6.07 7.14 16.16
C GLN A 137 7.47 7.34 15.57
N ALA A 138 7.64 8.23 14.57
CA ALA A 138 8.89 8.40 13.82
C ALA A 138 10.08 8.82 14.69
N VAL A 139 9.85 9.59 15.75
CA VAL A 139 10.90 10.02 16.69
C VAL A 139 11.33 8.87 17.58
N GLN A 140 10.37 8.09 18.09
CA GLN A 140 10.64 6.97 19.00
C GLN A 140 11.18 5.74 18.27
N PHE A 141 10.69 5.50 17.02
CA PHE A 141 11.04 4.35 16.18
C PHE A 141 11.47 4.81 14.78
N PRO A 142 12.66 5.43 14.65
CA PRO A 142 13.12 6.00 13.37
C PRO A 142 13.26 4.95 12.27
N GLU A 143 13.42 3.67 12.63
CA GLU A 143 13.45 2.56 11.67
C GLU A 143 12.14 2.40 10.90
N LEU A 144 10.99 2.76 11.48
CA LEU A 144 9.69 2.73 10.77
C LEU A 144 9.60 3.85 9.73
N ALA A 145 10.10 5.04 10.06
CA ALA A 145 10.18 6.16 9.11
C ALA A 145 11.16 5.85 7.98
N LYS A 146 12.32 5.27 8.31
CA LYS A 146 13.33 4.83 7.33
C LYS A 146 12.74 3.78 6.37
N LEU A 147 12.03 2.77 6.91
CA LEU A 147 11.34 1.76 6.11
C LEU A 147 10.35 2.41 5.13
N ALA A 148 9.49 3.32 5.59
CA ALA A 148 8.50 4.00 4.74
C ALA A 148 9.18 4.84 3.66
N ASN A 149 10.29 5.50 3.97
CA ASN A 149 11.07 6.25 2.99
C ASN A 149 11.75 5.33 1.96
N GLU A 150 12.48 4.33 2.41
CA GLU A 150 13.30 3.48 1.53
C GLU A 150 12.46 2.51 0.70
N GLU A 151 11.54 1.78 1.35
CA GLU A 151 10.70 0.79 0.69
C GLU A 151 9.47 1.41 0.00
N GLY A 152 9.04 2.61 0.41
CA GLY A 152 7.92 3.34 -0.17
C GLY A 152 8.38 4.42 -1.14
N TRP A 153 8.75 5.58 -0.59
CA TRP A 153 9.02 6.79 -1.38
C TRP A 153 10.10 6.60 -2.43
N LEU A 154 11.30 6.17 -2.02
CA LEU A 154 12.43 6.00 -2.95
C LEU A 154 12.17 4.93 -4.00
N ARG A 155 11.36 3.92 -3.70
CA ARG A 155 10.94 2.94 -4.73
C ARG A 155 9.95 3.54 -5.72
N ALA A 156 9.01 4.40 -5.26
CA ALA A 156 8.13 5.14 -6.15
C ALA A 156 8.92 6.06 -7.08
N VAL A 157 9.89 6.81 -6.53
CA VAL A 157 10.80 7.67 -7.31
C VAL A 157 11.52 6.85 -8.39
N ARG A 158 12.13 5.72 -8.03
CA ARG A 158 12.81 4.85 -9.02
C ARG A 158 11.87 4.32 -10.10
N GLY A 159 10.65 3.93 -9.74
CA GLY A 159 9.65 3.45 -10.70
C GLY A 159 9.22 4.53 -11.69
N VAL A 160 8.87 5.73 -11.20
CA VAL A 160 8.51 6.87 -12.06
C VAL A 160 9.72 7.33 -12.89
N SER A 161 10.91 7.39 -12.32
CA SER A 161 12.15 7.72 -13.02
C SER A 161 12.43 6.75 -14.19
N SER A 162 12.16 5.47 -14.01
CA SER A 162 12.27 4.47 -15.10
C SER A 162 11.30 4.79 -16.25
N ILE A 163 10.04 5.14 -15.95
CA ILE A 163 9.05 5.54 -16.95
C ILE A 163 9.52 6.78 -17.71
N LEU A 164 10.02 7.80 -17.02
CA LEU A 164 10.53 9.04 -17.62
C LEU A 164 11.75 8.77 -18.52
N ARG A 165 12.72 7.97 -18.06
CA ARG A 165 13.91 7.59 -18.86
C ARG A 165 13.50 6.91 -20.16
N GLN A 166 12.58 5.96 -20.10
CA GLN A 166 12.13 5.24 -21.28
C GLN A 166 11.41 6.16 -22.28
N SER A 167 10.58 7.09 -21.77
CA SER A 167 9.90 8.08 -22.60
C SER A 167 10.89 9.08 -23.23
N ALA A 168 11.92 9.49 -22.50
CA ALA A 168 12.99 10.36 -23.00
C ALA A 168 13.84 9.65 -24.07
N ALA A 169 14.18 8.37 -23.86
CA ALA A 169 14.92 7.58 -24.84
C ALA A 169 14.17 7.42 -26.17
N ARG A 170 12.84 7.50 -26.15
CA ARG A 170 12.00 7.51 -27.37
C ARG A 170 11.79 8.91 -27.96
N GLY A 171 12.35 9.95 -27.37
CA GLY A 171 12.23 11.33 -27.84
C GLY A 171 10.88 12.01 -27.51
N HIS A 172 10.04 11.40 -26.68
CA HIS A 172 8.72 11.94 -26.33
C HIS A 172 8.79 13.10 -25.34
N ILE A 173 9.84 13.14 -24.50
CA ILE A 173 10.09 14.18 -23.51
C ILE A 173 11.58 14.49 -23.44
N LYS A 174 11.92 15.65 -22.87
CA LYS A 174 13.30 15.99 -22.48
C LYS A 174 13.38 16.15 -20.97
N VAL A 175 14.25 15.38 -20.33
CA VAL A 175 14.48 15.40 -18.88
C VAL A 175 15.96 15.14 -18.63
N ASP A 176 16.62 16.07 -17.96
CA ASP A 176 18.06 15.99 -17.70
C ASP A 176 18.37 15.06 -16.52
N ASP A 177 17.56 15.16 -15.44
CA ASP A 177 17.63 14.29 -14.28
C ASP A 177 16.26 13.60 -14.05
N PRO A 178 16.08 12.37 -14.55
CA PRO A 178 14.83 11.65 -14.40
C PRO A 178 14.48 11.29 -12.95
N GLU A 179 15.46 11.16 -12.05
CA GLU A 179 15.22 10.82 -10.66
C GLU A 179 14.70 12.02 -9.88
N LEU A 180 15.33 13.17 -10.03
CA LEU A 180 14.86 14.42 -9.47
C LEU A 180 13.49 14.81 -10.03
N ALA A 181 13.28 14.66 -11.33
CA ALA A 181 11.99 14.94 -11.97
C ALA A 181 10.89 14.01 -11.44
N ALA A 182 11.19 12.73 -11.20
CA ALA A 182 10.26 11.79 -10.60
C ALA A 182 9.87 12.18 -9.16
N ASP A 183 10.85 12.58 -8.34
CA ASP A 183 10.60 13.06 -6.99
C ASP A 183 9.72 14.33 -7.00
N MET A 184 10.04 15.29 -7.86
CA MET A 184 9.23 16.50 -8.05
C MET A 184 7.80 16.17 -8.50
N PHE A 185 7.63 15.27 -9.46
CA PHE A 185 6.31 14.82 -9.92
C PHE A 185 5.47 14.25 -8.78
N LEU A 186 6.05 13.34 -8.00
CA LEU A 186 5.36 12.72 -6.87
C LEU A 186 4.94 13.75 -5.83
N ASN A 187 5.85 14.66 -5.45
CA ASN A 187 5.54 15.72 -4.49
C ASN A 187 4.44 16.66 -5.01
N LEU A 188 4.49 17.04 -6.28
CA LEU A 188 3.50 17.92 -6.91
C LEU A 188 2.11 17.29 -6.93
N VAL A 189 2.03 16.00 -7.28
CA VAL A 189 0.76 15.28 -7.46
C VAL A 189 0.10 14.94 -6.13
N ILE A 190 0.87 14.39 -5.17
CA ILE A 190 0.28 13.87 -3.93
C ILE A 190 0.43 14.81 -2.72
N GLY A 191 1.24 15.86 -2.82
CA GLY A 191 1.57 16.72 -1.67
C GLY A 191 0.34 17.38 -1.04
N HIS A 192 -0.61 17.86 -1.88
CA HIS A 192 -1.87 18.44 -1.40
C HIS A 192 -2.72 17.37 -0.70
N ALA A 193 -2.99 16.26 -1.36
CA ALA A 193 -3.78 15.15 -0.82
C ALA A 193 -3.16 14.59 0.48
N LYS A 194 -1.83 14.41 0.50
CA LYS A 194 -1.10 13.90 1.67
C LYS A 194 -1.25 14.83 2.89
N ARG A 195 -1.16 16.14 2.68
CA ARG A 195 -1.35 17.13 3.75
C ARG A 195 -2.76 17.07 4.33
N LEU A 196 -3.79 17.03 3.48
CA LEU A 196 -5.19 16.93 3.94
C LEU A 196 -5.46 15.61 4.66
N ALA A 197 -5.01 14.48 4.13
CA ALA A 197 -5.12 13.18 4.76
C ALA A 197 -4.42 13.13 6.13
N LEU A 198 -3.24 13.76 6.27
CA LEU A 198 -2.50 13.84 7.53
C LEU A 198 -3.29 14.60 8.60
N TYR A 199 -3.95 15.70 8.22
CA TYR A 199 -4.75 16.51 9.16
C TYR A 199 -6.18 16.00 9.34
N GLY A 200 -6.59 14.96 8.62
CA GLY A 200 -7.96 14.45 8.66
C GLY A 200 -8.98 15.41 8.05
N ILE A 201 -8.53 16.29 7.15
CA ILE A 201 -9.38 17.27 6.48
C ILE A 201 -10.05 16.58 5.28
N ALA A 202 -11.39 16.59 5.29
CA ALA A 202 -12.15 16.12 4.15
C ALA A 202 -11.93 17.02 2.93
N THR A 203 -11.89 16.42 1.76
CA THR A 203 -11.67 17.13 0.50
C THR A 203 -12.86 16.93 -0.44
N ASP A 204 -13.15 17.95 -1.24
CA ASP A 204 -14.11 17.85 -2.33
C ASP A 204 -13.48 17.11 -3.51
N PRO A 205 -14.09 16.01 -3.99
CA PRO A 205 -13.54 15.22 -5.11
C PRO A 205 -13.26 16.01 -6.38
N LYS A 206 -14.08 17.05 -6.68
CA LYS A 206 -13.88 17.90 -7.85
C LYS A 206 -12.64 18.79 -7.69
N THR A 207 -12.42 19.31 -6.50
CA THR A 207 -11.24 20.12 -6.18
C THR A 207 -9.97 19.28 -6.27
N GLU A 208 -9.99 18.05 -5.72
CA GLU A 208 -8.85 17.13 -5.83
C GLU A 208 -8.54 16.74 -7.26
N GLU A 209 -9.55 16.42 -8.05
CA GLU A 209 -9.35 16.08 -9.46
C GLU A 209 -8.79 17.27 -10.27
N ARG A 210 -9.22 18.51 -9.96
CA ARG A 210 -8.67 19.72 -10.56
C ARG A 210 -7.20 19.90 -10.19
N HIS A 211 -6.85 19.75 -8.90
CA HIS A 211 -5.47 19.83 -8.43
C HIS A 211 -4.58 18.79 -9.09
N ARG A 212 -5.03 17.54 -9.08
CA ARG A 212 -4.30 16.43 -9.69
C ARG A 212 -4.02 16.66 -11.18
N LYS A 213 -5.05 17.07 -11.95
CA LYS A 213 -4.88 17.36 -13.38
C LYS A 213 -3.92 18.52 -13.61
N ALA A 214 -4.09 19.60 -12.88
CA ALA A 214 -3.21 20.78 -12.97
C ALA A 214 -1.75 20.43 -12.66
N ALA A 215 -1.50 19.62 -11.63
CA ALA A 215 -0.17 19.15 -11.26
C ALA A 215 0.49 18.35 -12.41
N VAL A 216 -0.25 17.41 -13.02
CA VAL A 216 0.27 16.62 -14.15
C VAL A 216 0.57 17.51 -15.37
N GLU A 217 -0.36 18.41 -15.76
CA GLU A 217 -0.15 19.29 -16.90
C GLU A 217 1.01 20.28 -16.66
N PHE A 218 1.12 20.81 -15.44
CA PHE A 218 2.24 21.68 -15.05
C PHE A 218 3.58 20.93 -15.18
N PHE A 219 3.67 19.73 -14.63
CA PHE A 219 4.86 18.89 -14.75
C PHE A 219 5.23 18.61 -16.20
N LEU A 220 4.24 18.18 -17.00
CA LEU A 220 4.43 17.89 -18.43
C LEU A 220 4.90 19.10 -19.23
N SER A 221 4.46 20.31 -18.88
CA SER A 221 4.91 21.54 -19.57
C SER A 221 6.40 21.80 -19.39
N GLY A 222 6.97 21.37 -18.25
CA GLY A 222 8.40 21.52 -17.94
C GLY A 222 9.32 20.50 -18.62
N ILE A 223 8.77 19.38 -19.09
CA ILE A 223 9.58 18.27 -19.66
C ILE A 223 9.25 17.96 -21.12
N ARG A 224 8.46 18.79 -21.81
CA ARG A 224 8.17 18.60 -23.24
C ARG A 224 9.42 18.75 -24.09
N ALA A 225 9.62 17.84 -25.04
CA ALA A 225 10.57 18.08 -26.12
C ALA A 225 10.09 19.30 -26.93
N LYS A 226 11.03 20.21 -27.23
CA LYS A 226 10.75 21.35 -28.10
C LYS A 226 10.56 20.90 -29.53
#